data_397cb4cb05efd8836b49548329a73441
#
_entry.id   397cb4cb05efd8836b49548329a73441
#
_cell.length_a   1.000
_cell.length_b   1.000
_cell.length_c   1.000
_cell.angle_alpha   90.00
_cell.angle_beta   90.00
_cell.angle_gamma   90.00
#
_symmetry.space_group_name_H-M   'P 1'
#
loop_
_entity.id
_entity.type
_entity.pdbx_description
1 polymer ?
#
loop_
_entity_poly.entity_id
_entity_poly.type
_entity_poly.pdbx_seq_one_letter_code
_entity_poly.pdbx_strand_id
1 'polypeptide(L)'
;KVENNTIVTTDVMSTMMACEPALMKQEQFSSSLFQKRAIPFELNTTNVDQPTLTVTDAQGQKYTFTGKMTPEAKYQSEGKTVFLEVAPETKSCTGVAPQTCLQVREVKYDDKGVKTYADKNWSLYYGQIEGFEHNPNQRVILRVKRFEVKNPAADQSSQADVLDMVVEQELVKKPKK
;
A
#
# COMPACT_ATOMS: atom_id res chain seq x y z
N LYS A 1 20.58 11.43 2.84
CA LYS A 1 21.60 10.76 2.01
C LYS A 1 22.21 9.63 2.83
N VAL A 2 22.50 8.49 2.23
CA VAL A 2 23.11 7.32 2.90
C VAL A 2 24.54 7.21 2.39
N GLU A 3 25.52 7.23 3.30
CA GLU A 3 26.95 7.09 2.99
C GLU A 3 27.61 6.27 4.10
N ASN A 4 28.41 5.25 3.72
CA ASN A 4 29.24 4.46 4.66
C ASN A 4 28.50 3.99 5.93
N ASN A 5 27.35 3.34 5.78
CA ASN A 5 26.49 2.91 6.90
C ASN A 5 26.06 4.05 7.83
N THR A 6 25.99 5.26 7.31
CA THR A 6 25.44 6.41 8.03
C THR A 6 24.36 7.10 7.21
N ILE A 7 23.36 7.63 7.90
CA ILE A 7 22.34 8.50 7.34
C ILE A 7 22.79 9.94 7.58
N VAL A 8 22.98 10.70 6.51
CA VAL A 8 23.31 12.13 6.58
C VAL A 8 22.08 12.94 6.21
N THR A 9 21.57 13.71 7.18
CA THR A 9 20.45 14.64 6.94
C THR A 9 21.02 15.97 6.41
N THR A 10 20.52 16.40 5.26
CA THR A 10 20.88 17.67 4.63
C THR A 10 19.93 18.79 4.99
N ASP A 11 18.64 18.49 4.96
CA ASP A 11 17.56 19.43 5.24
C ASP A 11 16.49 18.77 6.10
N VAL A 12 16.03 19.51 7.10
CA VAL A 12 14.92 19.10 7.97
C VAL A 12 13.85 20.19 7.89
N MET A 13 12.69 19.84 7.42
CA MET A 13 11.51 20.70 7.42
C MET A 13 10.53 20.21 8.49
N SER A 14 10.02 21.10 9.31
CA SER A 14 8.93 20.82 10.25
C SER A 14 7.76 21.73 9.99
N THR A 15 6.56 21.22 10.24
CA THR A 15 5.36 22.06 10.25
C THR A 15 5.29 22.82 11.56
N MET A 16 4.87 24.09 11.54
CA MET A 16 4.67 24.91 12.73
C MET A 16 3.31 24.62 13.42
N MET A 17 2.77 23.42 13.24
CA MET A 17 1.55 23.00 13.92
C MET A 17 1.84 22.59 15.38
N ALA A 18 1.00 23.06 16.29
CA ALA A 18 1.03 22.58 17.67
C ALA A 18 0.63 21.10 17.72
N CYS A 19 1.49 20.27 18.31
CA CYS A 19 1.24 18.85 18.49
C CYS A 19 0.68 18.59 19.90
N GLU A 20 -0.14 17.54 20.00
CA GLU A 20 -0.55 17.04 21.32
C GLU A 20 0.68 16.58 22.14
N PRO A 21 0.63 16.65 23.52
CA PRO A 21 1.75 16.31 24.37
C PRO A 21 2.36 14.92 24.13
N ALA A 22 1.56 13.95 23.69
CA ALA A 22 2.03 12.61 23.35
C ALA A 22 2.92 12.61 22.09
N LEU A 23 2.61 13.48 21.12
CA LEU A 23 3.38 13.65 19.89
C LEU A 23 4.64 14.50 20.09
N MET A 24 4.66 15.38 21.09
CA MET A 24 5.85 16.19 21.43
C MET A 24 7.05 15.33 21.85
N LYS A 25 6.83 14.18 22.49
CA LYS A 25 7.91 13.22 22.77
C LYS A 25 8.48 12.61 21.50
N GLN A 26 7.65 12.41 20.50
CA GLN A 26 8.02 11.88 19.20
C GLN A 26 8.77 12.94 18.36
N GLU A 27 8.45 14.22 18.55
CA GLU A 27 9.16 15.34 17.94
C GLU A 27 10.55 15.55 18.56
N GLN A 28 10.70 15.43 19.87
CA GLN A 28 12.02 15.43 20.53
C GLN A 28 12.90 14.28 20.04
N PHE A 29 12.31 13.10 19.82
CA PHE A 29 12.98 11.97 19.22
C PHE A 29 13.43 12.28 17.80
N SER A 30 12.55 12.78 16.91
CA SER A 30 12.93 13.12 15.54
C SER A 30 13.98 14.24 15.50
N SER A 31 13.89 15.25 16.36
CA SER A 31 14.87 16.33 16.42
C SER A 31 16.26 15.84 16.90
N SER A 32 16.32 14.86 17.81
CA SER A 32 17.59 14.26 18.24
C SER A 32 18.26 13.44 17.14
N LEU A 33 17.47 12.78 16.30
CA LEU A 33 17.97 11.97 15.18
C LEU A 33 18.37 12.82 13.96
N PHE A 34 17.60 13.88 13.67
CA PHE A 34 17.76 14.64 12.41
C PHE A 34 18.53 15.95 12.54
N GLN A 35 19.33 16.10 13.58
CA GLN A 35 20.34 17.19 13.61
C GLN A 35 21.42 16.93 12.58
N LYS A 36 21.71 17.89 11.67
CA LYS A 36 22.68 17.86 10.56
C LYS A 36 24.00 17.11 10.89
N ARG A 37 23.98 15.79 10.96
CA ARG A 37 25.12 14.93 11.28
C ARG A 37 24.95 13.54 10.66
N ALA A 38 26.04 12.81 10.63
CA ALA A 38 26.02 11.41 10.25
C ALA A 38 25.47 10.55 11.41
N ILE A 39 24.42 9.81 11.15
CA ILE A 39 23.75 8.92 12.10
C ILE A 39 24.11 7.48 11.75
N PRO A 40 24.82 6.73 12.60
CA PRO A 40 25.08 5.31 12.37
C PRO A 40 23.80 4.52 12.31
N PHE A 41 23.74 3.56 11.37
CA PHE A 41 22.62 2.63 11.29
C PHE A 41 23.09 1.21 11.01
N GLU A 42 22.30 0.25 11.43
CA GLU A 42 22.43 -1.18 11.14
C GLU A 42 21.14 -1.65 10.47
N LEU A 43 21.25 -2.25 9.29
CA LEU A 43 20.12 -2.85 8.58
C LEU A 43 20.23 -4.37 8.65
N ASN A 44 19.23 -5.02 9.24
CA ASN A 44 19.14 -6.48 9.28
C ASN A 44 17.99 -6.91 8.36
N THR A 45 18.34 -7.66 7.32
CA THR A 45 17.41 -8.22 6.31
C THR A 45 17.32 -9.75 6.36
N THR A 46 17.75 -10.37 7.45
CA THR A 46 17.68 -11.83 7.62
C THR A 46 16.25 -12.33 7.52
N ASN A 47 15.30 -11.59 8.10
CA ASN A 47 13.87 -11.76 7.83
C ASN A 47 13.44 -10.75 6.79
N VAL A 48 13.24 -11.20 5.56
CA VAL A 48 12.92 -10.33 4.42
C VAL A 48 11.53 -9.67 4.56
N ASP A 49 10.59 -10.35 5.22
CA ASP A 49 9.24 -9.83 5.43
C ASP A 49 9.18 -8.79 6.55
N GLN A 50 10.13 -8.83 7.47
CA GLN A 50 10.23 -7.93 8.61
C GLN A 50 11.67 -7.48 8.83
N PRO A 51 12.27 -6.76 7.87
CA PRO A 51 13.62 -6.21 8.06
C PRO A 51 13.63 -5.22 9.22
N THR A 52 14.75 -5.12 9.93
CA THR A 52 14.88 -4.14 11.00
C THR A 52 15.97 -3.13 10.68
N LEU A 53 15.67 -1.87 10.97
CA LEU A 53 16.61 -0.76 10.92
C LEU A 53 16.86 -0.27 12.34
N THR A 54 18.10 -0.35 12.79
CA THR A 54 18.53 0.23 14.07
C THR A 54 19.36 1.49 13.81
N VAL A 55 18.96 2.60 14.37
CA VAL A 55 19.69 3.88 14.32
C VAL A 55 20.18 4.24 15.72
N THR A 56 21.34 4.88 15.82
CA THR A 56 21.94 5.28 17.07
C THR A 56 22.06 6.80 17.15
N ASP A 57 21.49 7.42 18.18
CA ASP A 57 21.57 8.87 18.38
C ASP A 57 22.95 9.32 18.92
N ALA A 58 23.11 10.64 19.17
CA ALA A 58 24.37 11.21 19.67
C ALA A 58 24.72 10.77 21.07
N GLN A 59 23.73 10.36 21.82
CA GLN A 59 23.85 9.91 23.20
C GLN A 59 24.13 8.41 23.27
N GLY A 60 24.19 7.71 22.13
CA GLY A 60 24.38 6.27 22.04
C GLY A 60 23.10 5.47 22.23
N GLN A 61 21.94 6.14 22.30
CA GLN A 61 20.65 5.48 22.42
C GLN A 61 20.29 4.82 21.09
N LYS A 62 19.90 3.55 21.12
CA LYS A 62 19.48 2.78 19.94
C LYS A 62 17.97 2.78 19.80
N TYR A 63 17.52 2.99 18.57
CA TYR A 63 16.11 2.94 18.16
C TYR A 63 15.96 1.94 17.03
N THR A 64 15.10 0.94 17.21
CA THR A 64 14.88 -0.11 16.22
C THR A 64 13.50 0.05 15.61
N PHE A 65 13.46 0.07 14.29
CA PHE A 65 12.25 0.13 13.46
C PHE A 65 12.10 -1.19 12.72
N THR A 66 10.88 -1.73 12.73
CA THR A 66 10.53 -2.88 11.90
C THR A 66 9.91 -2.38 10.61
N GLY A 67 10.51 -2.75 9.49
CA GLY A 67 10.01 -2.44 8.16
C GLY A 67 9.00 -3.46 7.67
N LYS A 68 8.31 -3.10 6.60
CA LYS A 68 7.55 -4.03 5.76
C LYS A 68 8.14 -4.01 4.36
N MET A 69 8.16 -5.16 3.71
CA MET A 69 8.55 -5.23 2.30
C MET A 69 7.53 -4.47 1.47
N THR A 70 8.01 -3.57 0.62
CA THR A 70 7.11 -2.89 -0.33
C THR A 70 6.65 -3.86 -1.41
N PRO A 71 5.48 -3.64 -2.04
CA PRO A 71 5.02 -4.47 -3.14
C PRO A 71 6.03 -4.54 -4.30
N GLU A 72 6.70 -3.44 -4.60
CA GLU A 72 7.74 -3.37 -5.63
C GLU A 72 8.92 -4.30 -5.33
N ALA A 73 9.35 -4.34 -4.07
CA ALA A 73 10.41 -5.26 -3.64
C ALA A 73 9.93 -6.71 -3.63
N LYS A 74 8.70 -6.97 -3.16
CA LYS A 74 8.07 -8.29 -3.13
C LYS A 74 7.96 -8.91 -4.52
N TYR A 75 7.48 -8.13 -5.49
CA TYR A 75 7.24 -8.59 -6.86
C TYR A 75 8.40 -8.28 -7.81
N GLN A 76 9.46 -7.62 -7.35
CA GLN A 76 10.63 -7.22 -8.14
C GLN A 76 10.26 -6.47 -9.43
N SER A 77 9.31 -5.55 -9.32
CA SER A 77 8.72 -4.79 -10.43
C SER A 77 8.11 -3.51 -9.90
N GLU A 78 8.06 -2.46 -10.72
CA GLU A 78 7.34 -1.21 -10.38
C GLU A 78 5.82 -1.39 -10.40
N GLY A 79 5.33 -2.47 -10.99
CA GLY A 79 3.92 -2.69 -11.20
C GLY A 79 3.30 -1.74 -12.22
N LYS A 80 2.10 -2.06 -12.67
CA LYS A 80 1.30 -1.23 -13.57
C LYS A 80 0.12 -0.63 -12.82
N THR A 81 -0.06 0.69 -12.90
CA THR A 81 -1.25 1.34 -12.35
C THR A 81 -2.49 0.97 -13.15
N VAL A 82 -3.50 0.46 -12.44
CA VAL A 82 -4.81 0.10 -12.99
C VAL A 82 -5.89 0.69 -12.07
N PHE A 83 -6.99 1.14 -12.66
CA PHE A 83 -8.16 1.57 -11.89
C PHE A 83 -9.26 0.53 -12.02
N LEU A 84 -9.72 0.02 -10.88
CA LEU A 84 -10.78 -0.98 -10.80
C LEU A 84 -11.98 -0.40 -10.07
N GLU A 85 -13.13 -0.42 -10.70
CA GLU A 85 -14.39 -0.22 -10.01
C GLU A 85 -14.85 -1.55 -9.43
N VAL A 86 -15.18 -1.57 -8.14
CA VAL A 86 -15.66 -2.74 -7.42
C VAL A 86 -17.12 -2.53 -7.05
N ALA A 87 -17.96 -3.48 -7.43
CA ALA A 87 -19.39 -3.45 -7.13
C ALA A 87 -19.65 -3.69 -5.63
N PRO A 88 -20.76 -3.15 -5.09
CA PRO A 88 -21.17 -3.40 -3.72
C PRO A 88 -21.57 -4.88 -3.48
N GLU A 89 -22.02 -5.58 -4.51
CA GLU A 89 -22.41 -6.98 -4.40
C GLU A 89 -21.32 -7.90 -4.94
N THR A 90 -21.08 -8.98 -4.22
CA THR A 90 -20.26 -10.11 -4.66
C THR A 90 -21.11 -11.15 -5.37
N LYS A 91 -20.51 -12.08 -6.06
CA LYS A 91 -21.18 -13.24 -6.68
C LYS A 91 -20.52 -14.54 -6.29
N SER A 92 -21.33 -15.59 -6.19
CA SER A 92 -20.79 -16.96 -6.12
C SER A 92 -20.05 -17.28 -7.41
N CYS A 93 -18.89 -17.88 -7.27
CA CYS A 93 -18.03 -18.29 -8.37
C CYS A 93 -17.35 -19.61 -8.02
N THR A 94 -16.78 -20.28 -9.03
CA THR A 94 -16.08 -21.53 -8.84
C THR A 94 -14.66 -21.39 -9.42
N GLY A 95 -13.67 -21.45 -8.57
CA GLY A 95 -12.26 -21.62 -8.92
C GLY A 95 -11.87 -23.08 -8.70
N VAL A 96 -10.85 -23.32 -7.88
CA VAL A 96 -10.51 -24.68 -7.40
C VAL A 96 -11.62 -25.25 -6.50
N ALA A 97 -12.32 -24.36 -5.79
CA ALA A 97 -13.50 -24.68 -4.96
C ALA A 97 -14.57 -23.59 -5.12
N PRO A 98 -15.82 -23.84 -4.70
CA PRO A 98 -16.82 -22.78 -4.62
C PRO A 98 -16.35 -21.67 -3.68
N GLN A 99 -16.47 -20.42 -4.14
CA GLN A 99 -16.05 -19.24 -3.41
C GLN A 99 -16.91 -18.03 -3.73
N THR A 100 -16.65 -16.91 -3.09
CA THR A 100 -17.28 -15.62 -3.37
C THR A 100 -16.29 -14.72 -4.08
N CYS A 101 -16.68 -14.20 -5.23
CA CYS A 101 -15.86 -13.31 -6.05
C CYS A 101 -16.35 -11.86 -5.96
N LEU A 102 -15.42 -10.93 -5.99
CA LEU A 102 -15.74 -9.54 -6.27
C LEU A 102 -16.24 -9.40 -7.72
N GLN A 103 -17.07 -8.40 -7.97
CA GLN A 103 -17.40 -7.98 -9.31
C GLN A 103 -16.62 -6.70 -9.60
N VAL A 104 -15.78 -6.73 -10.62
CA VAL A 104 -14.93 -5.60 -10.98
C VAL A 104 -15.09 -5.23 -12.46
N ARG A 105 -14.76 -3.99 -12.79
CA ARG A 105 -14.55 -3.55 -14.17
C ARG A 105 -13.44 -2.51 -14.23
N GLU A 106 -12.67 -2.51 -15.31
CA GLU A 106 -11.59 -1.56 -15.48
C GLU A 106 -12.13 -0.18 -15.88
N VAL A 107 -11.60 0.83 -15.21
CA VAL A 107 -11.87 2.25 -15.44
C VAL A 107 -10.61 2.90 -16.01
N LYS A 108 -10.78 3.86 -16.88
CA LYS A 108 -9.71 4.72 -17.40
C LYS A 108 -10.04 6.18 -17.15
N TYR A 109 -9.01 6.97 -16.99
CA TYR A 109 -9.10 8.42 -16.93
C TYR A 109 -8.32 8.99 -18.11
N ASP A 110 -8.89 10.01 -18.75
CA ASP A 110 -8.18 10.78 -19.77
C ASP A 110 -7.22 11.81 -19.13
N ASP A 111 -6.47 12.54 -19.95
CA ASP A 111 -5.52 13.56 -19.51
C ASP A 111 -6.17 14.71 -18.72
N LYS A 112 -7.50 14.85 -18.81
CA LYS A 112 -8.29 15.83 -18.06
C LYS A 112 -8.90 15.26 -16.79
N GLY A 113 -8.63 13.97 -16.48
CA GLY A 113 -9.20 13.28 -15.35
C GLY A 113 -10.67 12.84 -15.54
N VAL A 114 -11.17 12.86 -16.78
CA VAL A 114 -12.53 12.41 -17.08
C VAL A 114 -12.55 10.89 -17.11
N LYS A 115 -13.48 10.32 -16.33
CA LYS A 115 -13.66 8.88 -16.20
C LYS A 115 -14.31 8.28 -17.43
N THR A 116 -13.72 7.23 -17.94
CA THR A 116 -14.28 6.35 -18.97
C THR A 116 -14.18 4.90 -18.52
N TYR A 117 -14.99 4.01 -19.11
CA TYR A 117 -14.92 2.59 -18.78
C TYR A 117 -14.23 1.84 -19.91
N ALA A 118 -13.16 1.11 -19.58
CA ALA A 118 -12.54 0.19 -20.50
C ALA A 118 -13.46 -1.03 -20.72
N ASP A 119 -14.08 -1.50 -19.63
CA ASP A 119 -15.01 -2.62 -19.62
C ASP A 119 -16.44 -2.13 -19.41
N LYS A 120 -17.35 -2.52 -20.30
CA LYS A 120 -18.79 -2.21 -20.17
C LYS A 120 -19.47 -3.11 -19.15
N ASN A 121 -19.01 -4.36 -19.03
CA ASN A 121 -19.60 -5.40 -18.19
C ASN A 121 -18.75 -5.65 -16.95
N TRP A 122 -19.42 -6.12 -15.90
CA TRP A 122 -18.76 -6.60 -14.70
C TRP A 122 -18.14 -7.97 -14.95
N SER A 123 -16.91 -8.15 -14.50
CA SER A 123 -16.16 -9.39 -14.51
C SER A 123 -16.00 -9.94 -13.12
N LEU A 124 -15.95 -11.26 -12.98
CA LEU A 124 -15.64 -11.89 -11.68
C LEU A 124 -14.14 -11.80 -11.41
N TYR A 125 -13.81 -11.34 -10.22
CA TYR A 125 -12.44 -11.27 -9.74
C TYR A 125 -12.17 -12.40 -8.75
N TYR A 126 -11.37 -13.35 -9.15
CA TYR A 126 -11.16 -14.62 -8.42
C TYR A 126 -10.12 -14.53 -7.30
N GLY A 127 -9.36 -13.46 -7.25
CA GLY A 127 -8.35 -13.22 -6.21
C GLY A 127 -8.82 -12.28 -5.11
N GLN A 128 -7.85 -11.82 -4.34
CA GLN A 128 -7.99 -10.73 -3.40
C GLN A 128 -7.13 -9.55 -3.86
N ILE A 129 -7.61 -8.35 -3.66
CA ILE A 129 -6.80 -7.13 -3.83
C ILE A 129 -6.10 -6.91 -2.48
N GLU A 130 -4.77 -7.06 -2.44
CA GLU A 130 -4.00 -6.90 -1.22
C GLU A 130 -4.24 -5.50 -0.62
N GLY A 131 -4.55 -5.43 0.68
CA GLY A 131 -4.83 -4.18 1.38
C GLY A 131 -6.24 -3.63 1.21
N PHE A 132 -7.12 -4.30 0.47
CA PHE A 132 -8.51 -3.90 0.30
C PHE A 132 -9.48 -4.87 1.00
N GLU A 133 -10.38 -4.30 1.80
CA GLU A 133 -11.52 -5.01 2.39
C GLU A 133 -12.82 -4.58 1.72
N HIS A 134 -13.58 -5.56 1.20
CA HIS A 134 -14.85 -5.30 0.54
C HIS A 134 -15.95 -4.97 1.53
N ASN A 135 -16.66 -3.87 1.30
CA ASN A 135 -17.86 -3.51 2.04
C ASN A 135 -19.09 -3.65 1.13
N PRO A 136 -20.07 -4.51 1.47
CA PRO A 136 -21.24 -4.79 0.61
C PRO A 136 -22.21 -3.62 0.46
N ASN A 137 -21.99 -2.50 1.15
CA ASN A 137 -22.81 -1.30 1.01
C ASN A 137 -22.11 -0.19 0.23
N GLN A 138 -20.95 -0.48 -0.36
CA GLN A 138 -20.12 0.52 -1.02
C GLN A 138 -19.72 0.09 -2.42
N ARG A 139 -19.94 0.99 -3.37
CA ARG A 139 -19.28 0.97 -4.66
C ARG A 139 -18.00 1.79 -4.52
N VAL A 140 -16.87 1.24 -4.95
CA VAL A 140 -15.59 1.95 -4.86
C VAL A 140 -14.83 1.91 -6.18
N ILE A 141 -14.02 2.93 -6.42
CA ILE A 141 -12.97 2.90 -7.45
C ILE A 141 -11.63 2.90 -6.75
N LEU A 142 -10.87 1.88 -7.03
CA LEU A 142 -9.54 1.65 -6.47
C LEU A 142 -8.48 1.97 -7.52
N ARG A 143 -7.43 2.67 -7.13
CA ARG A 143 -6.17 2.64 -7.85
C ARG A 143 -5.36 1.50 -7.25
N VAL A 144 -5.01 0.54 -8.08
CA VAL A 144 -4.20 -0.61 -7.70
C VAL A 144 -2.90 -0.63 -8.49
N LYS A 145 -1.86 -1.18 -7.90
CA LYS A 145 -0.67 -1.60 -8.61
C LYS A 145 -0.79 -3.07 -8.95
N ARG A 146 -0.77 -3.37 -10.24
CA ARG A 146 -0.84 -4.74 -10.78
C ARG A 146 0.56 -5.23 -11.08
N PHE A 147 0.93 -6.34 -10.48
CA PHE A 147 2.21 -7.00 -10.62
C PHE A 147 2.05 -8.34 -11.33
N GLU A 148 3.03 -8.72 -12.13
CA GLU A 148 3.15 -10.07 -12.65
C GLU A 148 3.83 -10.96 -11.60
N VAL A 149 3.18 -12.07 -11.25
CA VAL A 149 3.72 -13.05 -10.31
C VAL A 149 4.62 -14.01 -11.10
N LYS A 150 5.91 -14.00 -10.78
CA LYS A 150 6.87 -14.93 -11.36
C LYS A 150 6.66 -16.31 -10.77
N ASN A 151 6.49 -17.32 -11.62
CA ASN A 151 6.29 -18.73 -11.23
C ASN A 151 5.14 -18.92 -10.22
N PRO A 152 3.90 -18.53 -10.58
CA PRO A 152 2.75 -18.75 -9.71
C PRO A 152 2.54 -20.27 -9.49
N ALA A 153 2.06 -20.65 -8.32
CA ALA A 153 1.62 -22.01 -8.10
C ALA A 153 0.44 -22.36 -9.04
N ALA A 154 0.19 -23.63 -9.26
CA ALA A 154 -0.80 -24.08 -10.26
C ALA A 154 -2.22 -23.54 -10.05
N ASP A 155 -2.56 -23.16 -8.83
CA ASP A 155 -3.85 -22.61 -8.40
C ASP A 155 -3.81 -21.10 -8.13
N GLN A 156 -2.67 -20.45 -8.32
CA GLN A 156 -2.50 -19.02 -8.11
C GLN A 156 -2.65 -18.22 -9.40
N SER A 157 -3.15 -16.99 -9.26
CA SER A 157 -3.14 -16.03 -10.36
C SER A 157 -1.72 -15.65 -10.76
N SER A 158 -1.49 -15.50 -12.07
CA SER A 158 -0.26 -14.90 -12.59
C SER A 158 -0.17 -13.38 -12.35
N GLN A 159 -1.19 -12.79 -11.76
CA GLN A 159 -1.25 -11.36 -11.43
C GLN A 159 -1.65 -11.17 -9.98
N ALA A 160 -1.05 -10.16 -9.34
CA ALA A 160 -1.40 -9.68 -8.01
C ALA A 160 -1.74 -8.19 -8.08
N ASP A 161 -2.88 -7.81 -7.55
CA ASP A 161 -3.30 -6.42 -7.43
C ASP A 161 -3.13 -5.98 -5.96
N VAL A 162 -2.40 -4.89 -5.75
CA VAL A 162 -2.15 -4.29 -4.44
C VAL A 162 -2.80 -2.92 -4.40
N LEU A 163 -3.61 -2.65 -3.38
CA LEU A 163 -4.26 -1.36 -3.19
C LEU A 163 -3.19 -0.28 -3.00
N ASP A 164 -3.28 0.75 -3.83
CA ASP A 164 -2.49 1.97 -3.69
C ASP A 164 -3.34 3.06 -3.01
N MET A 165 -4.55 3.31 -3.51
CA MET A 165 -5.50 4.21 -2.86
C MET A 165 -6.95 3.97 -3.29
N VAL A 166 -7.89 4.39 -2.45
CA VAL A 166 -9.30 4.53 -2.81
C VAL A 166 -9.50 5.88 -3.49
N VAL A 167 -9.92 5.87 -4.76
CA VAL A 167 -10.10 7.07 -5.58
C VAL A 167 -11.50 7.65 -5.40
N GLU A 168 -12.50 6.76 -5.37
CA GLU A 168 -13.91 7.13 -5.25
C GLU A 168 -14.63 6.11 -4.38
N GLN A 169 -15.55 6.58 -3.55
CA GLN A 169 -16.34 5.73 -2.67
C GLN A 169 -17.77 6.27 -2.61
N GLU A 170 -18.74 5.40 -2.84
CA GLU A 170 -20.17 5.73 -2.81
C GLU A 170 -20.95 4.71 -1.98
N LEU A 171 -21.72 5.20 -1.04
CA LEU A 171 -22.66 4.36 -0.28
C LEU A 171 -23.88 4.05 -1.14
N VAL A 172 -24.13 2.77 -1.37
CA VAL A 172 -25.30 2.31 -2.10
C VAL A 172 -26.44 2.06 -1.12
N LYS A 173 -27.49 2.85 -1.23
CA LYS A 173 -28.72 2.61 -0.47
C LYS A 173 -29.37 1.33 -0.98
N LYS A 174 -29.54 0.34 -0.11
CA LYS A 174 -30.38 -0.82 -0.45
C LYS A 174 -31.77 -0.33 -0.85
N PRO A 175 -32.32 -0.80 -1.98
CA PRO A 175 -33.71 -0.50 -2.28
C PRO A 175 -34.56 -0.98 -1.09
N LYS A 176 -35.40 -0.09 -0.57
CA LYS A 176 -36.41 -0.48 0.45
C LYS A 176 -37.28 -1.57 -0.19
N LYS A 177 -37.28 -2.77 0.41
CA LYS A 177 -38.23 -3.82 0.06
C LYS A 177 -39.63 -3.36 0.42
#